data_3358835ccb1b225eee698fcdfe773f69
#
_entry.id   3358835ccb1b225eee698fcdfe773f69
#
_cell.length_a   1.000
_cell.length_b   1.000
_cell.length_c   1.000
_cell.angle_alpha   90.00
_cell.angle_beta   90.00
_cell.angle_gamma   90.00
#
_symmetry.space_group_name_H-M   'P 1'
#
loop_
_entity.id
_entity.type
_entity.pdbx_description
1 polymer ?
#
loop_
_entity_poly.entity_id
_entity_poly.type
_entity_poly.pdbx_seq_one_letter_code
_entity_poly.pdbx_strand_id
1 'polypeptide(L)'
;MQYFQGKSVYKGIVMGPVAVLKKNDYQVKRARIEDPEAEVKRVKEAVEVSKKQLGRLYDKAVREVGEASAAIFEVHQMMLEDEDYLESMENMIRTELVNAEYAAAATGDNFAEMFAAMDDEYMKARSADVKDISERLVRNLSGEGDNDLSSMEPSIIVADDLSPSETVQMDKEKILAFVTVHGSTNSHTAILARMMNIPALIGVPMDLNGLKTGMMAVVDGFSGQVIFEPEEDVQKETEKRMQEEAEKQKLLEELKGKENITPDGRKINIYANIGSVGDLGYVMKNDAGGIGLFRSEFLYLGRNDFPTEEEQFQAYKQAVQTMAGKKVIIRTLDIGADKQVEYFNLGKEENPALGYRAIRICLKQPEIFKAQLRALFRAAVYGNLSVMYPMITSTEEVEKIYAIVAEVEEELKKQEVQYKIPEQGIMIETPAAVMISDRLAEMVDFFSIGTNDLTQYTLAIDRQNEQLDDFYNPHHEAVLRMIRMVVENAHKCGKWAGICGELGADLTLTEQFVRMGVDELSVAPSMILKLRKVVREMKAEE
;
A
#
# COMPACT_ATOMS: atom_id res chain seq x y z
N MET A 1 -1.91 35.51 -5.80
CA MET A 1 -1.11 34.27 -5.87
C MET A 1 -0.68 33.87 -4.45
N GLN A 2 -0.93 32.61 -4.04
CA GLN A 2 -0.55 32.07 -2.74
C GLN A 2 0.24 30.78 -2.94
N TYR A 3 1.36 30.63 -2.21
CA TYR A 3 2.26 29.49 -2.30
C TYR A 3 2.25 28.72 -0.98
N PHE A 4 2.15 27.38 -1.06
CA PHE A 4 2.30 26.50 0.09
C PHE A 4 3.20 25.33 -0.27
N GLN A 5 3.90 24.82 0.74
CA GLN A 5 4.78 23.66 0.63
C GLN A 5 4.15 22.49 1.39
N GLY A 6 4.09 21.33 0.77
CA GLY A 6 3.63 20.08 1.38
C GLY A 6 4.59 18.93 1.10
N LYS A 7 4.31 17.79 1.70
CA LYS A 7 5.05 16.55 1.43
C LYS A 7 4.46 15.87 0.19
N SER A 8 5.27 15.64 -0.84
CA SER A 8 4.82 14.96 -2.06
C SER A 8 4.63 13.47 -1.81
N VAL A 9 3.47 12.96 -2.22
CA VAL A 9 3.12 11.54 -2.17
C VAL A 9 3.30 10.87 -3.53
N TYR A 10 2.92 11.57 -4.59
CA TYR A 10 3.11 11.13 -5.96
C TYR A 10 3.54 12.30 -6.85
N LYS A 11 4.59 12.07 -7.64
CA LYS A 11 5.20 13.09 -8.50
C LYS A 11 4.38 13.28 -9.78
N GLY A 12 4.12 14.53 -10.11
CA GLY A 12 3.42 14.96 -11.31
C GLY A 12 3.14 16.44 -11.21
N ILE A 13 2.78 17.07 -12.33
CA ILE A 13 2.40 18.47 -12.36
C ILE A 13 1.05 18.61 -13.04
N VAL A 14 0.16 19.37 -12.43
CA VAL A 14 -1.18 19.60 -12.94
C VAL A 14 -1.65 21.02 -12.62
N MET A 15 -2.45 21.58 -13.50
CA MET A 15 -3.15 22.84 -13.30
C MET A 15 -4.63 22.64 -13.58
N GLY A 16 -5.47 23.15 -12.72
CA GLY A 16 -6.91 23.05 -12.88
C GLY A 16 -7.70 23.78 -11.80
N PRO A 17 -9.03 23.76 -11.91
CA PRO A 17 -9.90 24.33 -10.90
C PRO A 17 -9.85 23.51 -9.60
N VAL A 18 -9.99 24.18 -8.48
CA VAL A 18 -10.03 23.59 -7.15
C VAL A 18 -11.47 23.19 -6.79
N ALA A 19 -11.63 22.04 -6.21
CA ALA A 19 -12.82 21.66 -5.44
C ALA A 19 -12.46 21.59 -3.96
N VAL A 20 -12.92 22.55 -3.18
CA VAL A 20 -12.66 22.59 -1.74
C VAL A 20 -13.70 21.74 -1.01
N LEU A 21 -13.24 20.64 -0.43
CA LEU A 21 -14.05 19.81 0.46
C LEU A 21 -13.81 20.27 1.89
N LYS A 22 -14.68 21.13 2.37
CA LYS A 22 -14.67 21.51 3.78
C LYS A 22 -15.42 20.44 4.55
N LYS A 23 -14.81 19.94 5.63
CA LYS A 23 -15.61 19.29 6.65
C LYS A 23 -16.60 20.35 7.12
N ASN A 24 -17.87 20.12 6.86
CA ASN A 24 -18.89 20.94 7.47
C ASN A 24 -18.71 20.73 8.98
N ASP A 25 -18.24 21.76 9.68
CA ASP A 25 -18.47 21.87 11.12
C ASP A 25 -19.99 21.92 11.25
N TYR A 26 -20.62 20.74 11.32
CA TYR A 26 -22.00 20.66 11.71
C TYR A 26 -22.08 21.23 13.12
N GLN A 27 -22.34 22.53 13.21
CA GLN A 27 -22.77 23.10 14.50
C GLN A 27 -24.13 22.49 14.81
N VAL A 28 -24.08 21.23 15.23
CA VAL A 28 -25.27 20.53 15.68
C VAL A 28 -25.78 21.27 16.90
N LYS A 29 -26.83 22.01 16.70
CA LYS A 29 -27.44 22.79 17.79
C LYS A 29 -28.12 21.82 18.74
N ARG A 30 -27.76 21.90 20.03
CA ARG A 30 -28.49 21.23 21.08
C ARG A 30 -29.90 21.82 21.17
N ALA A 31 -30.90 21.03 20.85
CA ALA A 31 -32.32 21.42 20.95
C ALA A 31 -33.01 20.53 21.99
N ARG A 32 -33.87 21.14 22.81
CA ARG A 32 -34.70 20.39 23.75
C ARG A 32 -35.92 19.80 23.03
N ILE A 33 -36.17 18.53 23.30
CA ILE A 33 -37.27 17.77 22.70
C ILE A 33 -38.39 17.48 23.73
N GLU A 34 -39.59 17.18 23.21
CA GLU A 34 -40.74 16.80 24.02
C GLU A 34 -41.02 15.30 23.98
N ASP A 35 -40.66 14.62 22.89
CA ASP A 35 -40.88 13.19 22.68
C ASP A 35 -39.55 12.45 22.43
N PRO A 36 -38.92 11.89 23.47
CA PRO A 36 -37.67 11.16 23.34
C PRO A 36 -37.78 9.89 22.46
N GLU A 37 -38.92 9.21 22.49
CA GLU A 37 -39.06 7.98 21.72
C GLU A 37 -39.18 8.24 20.21
N ALA A 38 -39.73 9.37 19.82
CA ALA A 38 -39.74 9.82 18.43
C ALA A 38 -38.29 10.08 17.93
N GLU A 39 -37.45 10.71 18.75
CA GLU A 39 -36.03 10.97 18.41
C GLU A 39 -35.22 9.69 18.36
N VAL A 40 -35.42 8.77 19.31
CA VAL A 40 -34.77 7.43 19.27
C VAL A 40 -35.17 6.68 17.99
N LYS A 41 -36.43 6.78 17.58
CA LYS A 41 -36.86 6.17 16.31
C LYS A 41 -36.16 6.80 15.12
N ARG A 42 -35.96 8.13 15.09
CA ARG A 42 -35.20 8.83 14.05
C ARG A 42 -33.74 8.32 13.97
N VAL A 43 -33.08 8.13 15.12
CA VAL A 43 -31.72 7.54 15.16
C VAL A 43 -31.72 6.16 14.50
N LYS A 44 -32.64 5.27 14.88
CA LYS A 44 -32.71 3.91 14.31
C LYS A 44 -32.95 3.92 12.80
N GLU A 45 -33.84 4.78 12.33
CA GLU A 45 -34.10 4.97 10.89
C GLU A 45 -32.85 5.49 10.17
N ALA A 46 -32.13 6.46 10.74
CA ALA A 46 -30.89 7.00 10.18
C ALA A 46 -29.74 5.97 10.17
N VAL A 47 -29.63 5.12 11.19
CA VAL A 47 -28.68 4.00 11.23
C VAL A 47 -28.94 3.03 10.06
N GLU A 48 -30.20 2.64 9.84
CA GLU A 48 -30.53 1.74 8.72
C GLU A 48 -30.26 2.37 7.34
N VAL A 49 -30.48 3.68 7.19
CA VAL A 49 -30.10 4.41 5.97
C VAL A 49 -28.59 4.43 5.80
N SER A 50 -27.83 4.74 6.86
CA SER A 50 -26.37 4.79 6.86
C SER A 50 -25.76 3.43 6.49
N LYS A 51 -26.29 2.33 7.04
CA LYS A 51 -25.86 0.96 6.71
C LYS A 51 -26.07 0.64 5.23
N LYS A 52 -27.22 1.02 4.65
CA LYS A 52 -27.48 0.82 3.22
C LYS A 52 -26.54 1.63 2.34
N GLN A 53 -26.21 2.86 2.74
CA GLN A 53 -25.22 3.68 2.04
C GLN A 53 -23.83 3.03 2.09
N LEU A 54 -23.38 2.58 3.27
CA LEU A 54 -22.10 1.88 3.44
C LEU A 54 -22.03 0.57 2.63
N GLY A 55 -23.13 -0.19 2.56
CA GLY A 55 -23.22 -1.37 1.71
C GLY A 55 -23.02 -1.05 0.22
N ARG A 56 -23.58 0.05 -0.28
CA ARG A 56 -23.33 0.50 -1.67
C ARG A 56 -21.89 0.94 -1.90
N LEU A 57 -21.28 1.59 -0.91
CA LEU A 57 -19.88 1.99 -0.96
C LEU A 57 -18.96 0.76 -0.94
N TYR A 58 -19.29 -0.25 -0.15
CA TYR A 58 -18.61 -1.54 -0.15
C TYR A 58 -18.63 -2.17 -1.55
N ASP A 59 -19.81 -2.32 -2.15
CA ASP A 59 -19.97 -2.90 -3.49
C ASP A 59 -19.20 -2.11 -4.57
N LYS A 60 -19.14 -0.78 -4.44
CA LYS A 60 -18.37 0.09 -5.34
C LYS A 60 -16.88 -0.11 -5.12
N ALA A 61 -16.43 -0.10 -3.86
CA ALA A 61 -15.03 -0.26 -3.48
C ALA A 61 -14.47 -1.63 -3.90
N VAL A 62 -15.22 -2.72 -3.71
CA VAL A 62 -14.83 -4.06 -4.17
C VAL A 62 -14.52 -4.05 -5.67
N ARG A 63 -15.35 -3.41 -6.47
CA ARG A 63 -15.18 -3.34 -7.93
C ARG A 63 -14.00 -2.47 -8.36
N GLU A 64 -13.70 -1.40 -7.63
CA GLU A 64 -12.76 -0.37 -8.04
C GLU A 64 -11.36 -0.51 -7.42
N VAL A 65 -11.28 -0.96 -6.18
CA VAL A 65 -10.04 -1.00 -5.38
C VAL A 65 -9.77 -2.35 -4.72
N GLY A 66 -10.71 -3.28 -4.83
CA GLY A 66 -10.59 -4.65 -4.32
C GLY A 66 -11.13 -4.83 -2.90
N GLU A 67 -11.37 -6.09 -2.54
CA GLU A 67 -12.07 -6.52 -1.33
C GLU A 67 -11.36 -6.06 -0.03
N ALA A 68 -10.03 -6.14 0.00
CA ALA A 68 -9.24 -5.72 1.15
C ALA A 68 -9.41 -4.23 1.51
N SER A 69 -9.52 -3.36 0.51
CA SER A 69 -9.76 -1.92 0.73
C SER A 69 -11.23 -1.62 1.02
N ALA A 70 -12.14 -2.48 0.56
CA ALA A 70 -13.57 -2.35 0.82
C ALA A 70 -13.96 -2.76 2.25
N ALA A 71 -13.17 -3.62 2.91
CA ALA A 71 -13.44 -4.15 4.25
C ALA A 71 -13.67 -3.04 5.30
N ILE A 72 -13.14 -1.84 5.11
CA ILE A 72 -13.38 -0.70 5.99
C ILE A 72 -14.88 -0.37 6.11
N PHE A 73 -15.66 -0.53 5.04
CA PHE A 73 -17.09 -0.26 5.06
C PHE A 73 -17.90 -1.32 5.80
N GLU A 74 -17.41 -2.57 5.86
CA GLU A 74 -18.00 -3.60 6.74
C GLU A 74 -17.75 -3.26 8.19
N VAL A 75 -16.53 -2.82 8.53
CA VAL A 75 -16.21 -2.36 9.89
C VAL A 75 -17.08 -1.18 10.29
N HIS A 76 -17.28 -0.20 9.39
CA HIS A 76 -18.18 0.93 9.65
C HIS A 76 -19.63 0.49 9.88
N GLN A 77 -20.13 -0.53 9.16
CA GLN A 77 -21.45 -1.11 9.40
C GLN A 77 -21.53 -1.79 10.78
N MET A 78 -20.49 -2.56 11.16
CA MET A 78 -20.42 -3.20 12.48
C MET A 78 -20.39 -2.16 13.61
N MET A 79 -19.64 -1.07 13.45
CA MET A 79 -19.59 0.02 14.43
C MET A 79 -20.94 0.72 14.59
N LEU A 80 -21.73 0.86 13.51
CA LEU A 80 -23.11 1.39 13.58
C LEU A 80 -24.09 0.42 14.23
N GLU A 81 -23.75 -0.87 14.35
CA GLU A 81 -24.55 -1.90 15.04
C GLU A 81 -24.10 -2.12 16.48
N ASP A 82 -23.00 -1.49 16.91
CA ASP A 82 -22.46 -1.64 18.25
C ASP A 82 -23.49 -1.20 19.31
N GLU A 83 -23.79 -2.11 20.25
CA GLU A 83 -24.80 -1.88 21.27
C GLU A 83 -24.45 -0.71 22.18
N ASP A 84 -23.18 -0.58 22.60
CA ASP A 84 -22.72 0.49 23.50
C ASP A 84 -22.82 1.87 22.81
N TYR A 85 -22.50 1.91 21.50
CA TYR A 85 -22.60 3.12 20.71
C TYR A 85 -24.07 3.58 20.55
N LEU A 86 -24.96 2.64 20.25
CA LEU A 86 -26.40 2.93 20.09
C LEU A 86 -27.07 3.29 21.43
N GLU A 87 -26.80 2.52 22.50
CA GLU A 87 -27.33 2.80 23.82
C GLU A 87 -26.87 4.15 24.36
N SER A 88 -25.63 4.56 24.07
CA SER A 88 -25.12 5.87 24.49
C SER A 88 -25.94 6.99 23.90
N MET A 89 -26.27 6.94 22.59
CA MET A 89 -27.15 7.92 21.93
C MET A 89 -28.57 7.89 22.51
N GLU A 90 -29.15 6.70 22.64
CA GLU A 90 -30.51 6.56 23.17
C GLU A 90 -30.62 7.07 24.61
N ASN A 91 -29.64 6.76 25.45
CA ASN A 91 -29.61 7.21 26.85
C ASN A 91 -29.46 8.73 26.92
N MET A 92 -28.63 9.36 26.09
CA MET A 92 -28.49 10.81 26.03
C MET A 92 -29.79 11.47 25.62
N ILE A 93 -30.50 10.94 24.61
CA ILE A 93 -31.82 11.45 24.19
C ILE A 93 -32.84 11.38 25.34
N ARG A 94 -32.93 10.22 26.03
CA ARG A 94 -33.93 9.99 27.09
C ARG A 94 -33.63 10.77 28.38
N THR A 95 -32.35 10.91 28.74
CA THR A 95 -31.96 11.52 30.01
C THR A 95 -31.79 13.03 29.91
N GLU A 96 -31.22 13.51 28.81
CA GLU A 96 -30.93 14.93 28.61
C GLU A 96 -31.99 15.66 27.77
N LEU A 97 -32.96 14.94 27.21
CA LEU A 97 -34.02 15.44 26.34
C LEU A 97 -33.47 16.29 25.18
N VAL A 98 -32.48 15.76 24.48
CA VAL A 98 -31.82 16.40 23.34
C VAL A 98 -32.21 15.75 22.01
N ASN A 99 -32.12 16.51 20.92
CA ASN A 99 -32.41 16.05 19.57
C ASN A 99 -31.40 14.97 19.10
N ALA A 100 -31.84 14.16 18.16
CA ALA A 100 -31.08 13.01 17.61
C ALA A 100 -29.73 13.43 17.01
N GLU A 101 -29.68 14.54 16.29
CA GLU A 101 -28.46 15.07 15.68
C GLU A 101 -27.41 15.38 16.75
N TYR A 102 -27.79 16.02 17.83
CA TYR A 102 -26.88 16.33 18.93
C TYR A 102 -26.41 15.08 19.65
N ALA A 103 -27.29 14.13 19.92
CA ALA A 103 -26.92 12.88 20.55
C ALA A 103 -25.95 12.08 19.68
N ALA A 104 -26.16 12.02 18.37
CA ALA A 104 -25.26 11.34 17.44
C ALA A 104 -23.86 12.00 17.37
N ALA A 105 -23.81 13.33 17.25
CA ALA A 105 -22.55 14.08 17.21
C ALA A 105 -21.77 13.94 18.53
N ALA A 106 -22.42 14.20 19.67
CA ALA A 106 -21.77 14.14 20.98
C ALA A 106 -21.30 12.71 21.34
N THR A 107 -22.06 11.67 21.00
CA THR A 107 -21.63 10.28 21.17
C THR A 107 -20.45 9.98 20.28
N GLY A 108 -20.48 10.41 19.02
CA GLY A 108 -19.37 10.25 18.09
C GLY A 108 -18.08 10.90 18.58
N ASP A 109 -18.15 12.14 19.07
CA ASP A 109 -16.97 12.82 19.63
C ASP A 109 -16.42 12.09 20.86
N ASN A 110 -17.28 11.66 21.78
CA ASN A 110 -16.88 10.93 22.99
C ASN A 110 -16.18 9.61 22.66
N PHE A 111 -16.73 8.82 21.74
CA PHE A 111 -16.12 7.56 21.32
C PHE A 111 -14.82 7.80 20.55
N ALA A 112 -14.76 8.81 19.68
CA ALA A 112 -13.55 9.18 18.96
C ALA A 112 -12.43 9.63 19.91
N GLU A 113 -12.73 10.42 20.95
CA GLU A 113 -11.77 10.80 21.99
C GLU A 113 -11.31 9.59 22.80
N MET A 114 -12.23 8.69 23.14
CA MET A 114 -11.89 7.45 23.86
C MET A 114 -10.90 6.59 23.05
N PHE A 115 -11.17 6.37 21.78
CA PHE A 115 -10.24 5.64 20.90
C PHE A 115 -8.91 6.36 20.72
N ALA A 116 -8.92 7.68 20.55
CA ALA A 116 -7.71 8.49 20.42
C ALA A 116 -6.82 8.46 21.67
N ALA A 117 -7.42 8.26 22.86
CA ALA A 117 -6.71 8.17 24.13
C ALA A 117 -6.13 6.78 24.45
N MET A 118 -6.45 5.75 23.65
CA MET A 118 -5.91 4.40 23.82
C MET A 118 -4.41 4.37 23.46
N ASP A 119 -3.64 3.51 24.10
CA ASP A 119 -2.21 3.34 23.80
C ASP A 119 -1.94 2.59 22.49
N ASP A 120 -2.94 1.89 21.97
CA ASP A 120 -2.88 1.07 20.76
C ASP A 120 -3.06 1.93 19.49
N GLU A 121 -2.07 1.93 18.59
CA GLU A 121 -2.08 2.71 17.34
C GLU A 121 -3.21 2.30 16.38
N TYR A 122 -3.61 1.02 16.38
CA TYR A 122 -4.72 0.54 15.58
C TYR A 122 -6.06 1.11 16.10
N MET A 123 -6.24 1.10 17.43
CA MET A 123 -7.43 1.68 18.05
C MET A 123 -7.47 3.20 17.91
N LYS A 124 -6.31 3.89 18.00
CA LYS A 124 -6.23 5.33 17.67
C LYS A 124 -6.71 5.64 16.25
N ALA A 125 -6.33 4.82 15.29
CA ALA A 125 -6.79 4.98 13.91
C ALA A 125 -8.32 4.87 13.78
N ARG A 126 -8.98 4.08 14.62
CA ARG A 126 -10.45 3.94 14.67
C ARG A 126 -11.19 5.22 15.10
N SER A 127 -10.49 6.14 15.74
CA SER A 127 -11.06 7.47 16.05
C SER A 127 -11.56 8.18 14.80
N ALA A 128 -10.84 8.08 13.69
CA ALA A 128 -11.25 8.67 12.41
C ALA A 128 -12.48 7.94 11.82
N ASP A 129 -12.54 6.61 11.97
CA ASP A 129 -13.67 5.80 11.51
C ASP A 129 -14.97 6.16 12.26
N VAL A 130 -14.88 6.30 13.59
CA VAL A 130 -16.02 6.75 14.42
C VAL A 130 -16.52 8.12 13.97
N LYS A 131 -15.64 9.06 13.66
CA LYS A 131 -16.03 10.37 13.14
C LYS A 131 -16.74 10.25 11.80
N ASP A 132 -16.24 9.43 10.86
CA ASP A 132 -16.88 9.25 9.55
C ASP A 132 -18.31 8.69 9.67
N ILE A 133 -18.52 7.66 10.52
CA ILE A 133 -19.87 7.11 10.73
C ILE A 133 -20.80 8.08 11.45
N SER A 134 -20.29 8.85 12.43
CA SER A 134 -21.08 9.82 13.17
C SER A 134 -21.50 10.99 12.30
N GLU A 135 -20.61 11.53 11.48
CA GLU A 135 -20.91 12.58 10.50
C GLU A 135 -21.95 12.10 9.48
N ARG A 136 -21.85 10.85 9.01
CA ARG A 136 -22.84 10.24 8.13
C ARG A 136 -24.22 10.15 8.79
N LEU A 137 -24.24 9.73 10.06
CA LEU A 137 -25.47 9.61 10.82
C LEU A 137 -26.15 10.99 11.01
N VAL A 138 -25.37 12.01 11.36
CA VAL A 138 -25.86 13.40 11.52
C VAL A 138 -26.42 13.93 10.20
N ARG A 139 -25.76 13.70 9.05
CA ARG A 139 -26.28 14.10 7.72
C ARG A 139 -27.61 13.44 7.43
N ASN A 140 -27.74 12.13 7.66
CA ASN A 140 -29.00 11.42 7.44
C ASN A 140 -30.11 11.91 8.34
N LEU A 141 -29.81 12.27 9.60
CA LEU A 141 -30.76 12.87 10.54
C LEU A 141 -31.19 14.28 10.11
N SER A 142 -30.28 15.06 9.58
CA SER A 142 -30.53 16.42 9.08
C SER A 142 -31.27 16.46 7.74
N GLY A 143 -31.47 15.30 7.10
CA GLY A 143 -32.13 15.22 5.79
C GLY A 143 -31.23 15.71 4.63
N GLU A 144 -29.95 15.92 4.86
CA GLU A 144 -28.96 16.23 3.84
C GLU A 144 -28.55 14.91 3.19
N GLY A 145 -28.78 14.76 1.89
CA GLY A 145 -28.39 13.56 1.14
C GLY A 145 -26.88 13.40 1.06
N ASP A 146 -26.42 12.22 0.58
CA ASP A 146 -25.01 12.01 0.23
C ASP A 146 -24.55 13.12 -0.73
N ASN A 147 -23.40 13.75 -0.46
CA ASN A 147 -22.75 14.62 -1.42
C ASN A 147 -22.41 13.80 -2.65
N ASP A 148 -23.06 14.07 -3.77
CA ASP A 148 -22.73 13.40 -5.04
C ASP A 148 -21.42 13.96 -5.61
N LEU A 149 -20.31 13.44 -5.10
CA LEU A 149 -18.97 13.78 -5.58
C LEU A 149 -18.68 13.19 -6.97
N SER A 150 -19.59 12.38 -7.51
CA SER A 150 -19.45 11.79 -8.85
C SER A 150 -19.78 12.78 -9.97
N SER A 151 -20.54 13.84 -9.67
CA SER A 151 -20.97 14.85 -10.65
C SER A 151 -19.98 16.02 -10.84
N MET A 152 -18.85 16.02 -10.13
CA MET A 152 -17.83 17.09 -10.20
C MET A 152 -17.20 17.19 -11.57
N GLU A 153 -16.89 18.41 -12.02
CA GLU A 153 -15.97 18.65 -13.14
C GLU A 153 -14.53 18.29 -12.74
N PRO A 154 -13.64 17.95 -13.71
CA PRO A 154 -12.26 17.65 -13.42
C PRO A 154 -11.60 18.73 -12.54
N SER A 155 -11.16 18.37 -11.33
CA SER A 155 -10.74 19.33 -10.30
C SER A 155 -9.58 18.80 -9.44
N ILE A 156 -8.83 19.75 -8.90
CA ILE A 156 -7.87 19.51 -7.81
C ILE A 156 -8.66 19.47 -6.51
N ILE A 157 -8.64 18.34 -5.84
CA ILE A 157 -9.34 18.15 -4.56
C ILE A 157 -8.49 18.74 -3.44
N VAL A 158 -9.07 19.70 -2.73
CA VAL A 158 -8.43 20.35 -1.58
C VAL A 158 -9.29 20.10 -0.35
N ALA A 159 -8.72 19.46 0.66
CA ALA A 159 -9.43 19.07 1.87
C ALA A 159 -8.57 19.22 3.13
N ASP A 160 -9.19 19.18 4.29
CA ASP A 160 -8.46 19.06 5.56
C ASP A 160 -7.78 17.68 5.66
N ASP A 161 -8.57 16.63 5.52
CA ASP A 161 -8.19 15.23 5.28
C ASP A 161 -9.36 14.57 4.56
N LEU A 162 -9.13 13.44 3.90
CA LEU A 162 -10.15 12.70 3.17
C LEU A 162 -10.43 11.37 3.84
N SER A 163 -11.70 11.13 4.13
CA SER A 163 -12.17 9.84 4.63
C SER A 163 -12.23 8.78 3.51
N PRO A 164 -12.18 7.48 3.88
CA PRO A 164 -12.40 6.39 2.93
C PRO A 164 -13.71 6.53 2.16
N SER A 165 -14.77 6.93 2.84
CA SER A 165 -16.10 7.12 2.25
C SER A 165 -16.12 8.21 1.17
N GLU A 166 -15.43 9.33 1.40
CA GLU A 166 -15.35 10.43 0.42
C GLU A 166 -14.55 9.99 -0.81
N THR A 167 -13.42 9.32 -0.60
CA THR A 167 -12.53 8.92 -1.70
C THR A 167 -13.16 7.90 -2.65
N VAL A 168 -13.99 6.98 -2.13
CA VAL A 168 -14.70 5.98 -2.96
C VAL A 168 -15.86 6.60 -3.73
N GLN A 169 -16.48 7.68 -3.21
CA GLN A 169 -17.57 8.37 -3.91
C GLN A 169 -17.10 9.16 -5.13
N MET A 170 -15.85 9.61 -5.15
CA MET A 170 -15.29 10.41 -6.25
C MET A 170 -15.19 9.62 -7.56
N ASP A 171 -15.37 10.31 -8.68
CA ASP A 171 -15.06 9.80 -9.99
C ASP A 171 -13.56 9.99 -10.27
N LYS A 172 -12.84 8.88 -10.33
CA LYS A 172 -11.37 8.87 -10.50
C LYS A 172 -10.90 9.58 -11.76
N GLU A 173 -11.71 9.60 -12.82
CA GLU A 173 -11.35 10.26 -14.08
C GLU A 173 -11.43 11.80 -13.98
N LYS A 174 -12.11 12.31 -12.94
CA LYS A 174 -12.29 13.73 -12.71
C LYS A 174 -11.37 14.32 -11.63
N ILE A 175 -10.53 13.49 -11.00
CA ILE A 175 -9.57 13.95 -10.00
C ILE A 175 -8.25 14.30 -10.70
N LEU A 176 -7.86 15.56 -10.64
CA LEU A 176 -6.59 16.03 -11.19
C LEU A 176 -5.44 15.90 -10.21
N ALA A 177 -5.66 16.22 -8.94
CA ALA A 177 -4.69 16.08 -7.85
C ALA A 177 -5.39 16.06 -6.49
N PHE A 178 -4.66 15.62 -5.45
CA PHE A 178 -5.06 15.79 -4.05
C PHE A 178 -4.12 16.76 -3.32
N VAL A 179 -4.69 17.62 -2.50
CA VAL A 179 -3.97 18.52 -1.59
C VAL A 179 -4.64 18.49 -0.23
N THR A 180 -3.97 18.00 0.81
CA THR A 180 -4.55 17.94 2.15
C THR A 180 -3.73 18.69 3.18
N VAL A 181 -4.42 19.33 4.16
CA VAL A 181 -3.79 20.05 5.27
C VAL A 181 -3.17 19.04 6.24
N HIS A 182 -3.88 17.96 6.52
CA HIS A 182 -3.43 16.87 7.37
C HIS A 182 -3.20 15.60 6.57
N GLY A 183 -2.69 14.57 7.21
CA GLY A 183 -2.44 13.26 6.62
C GLY A 183 -0.97 12.87 6.66
N SER A 184 -0.73 11.56 6.59
CA SER A 184 0.59 10.95 6.52
C SER A 184 0.83 10.30 5.15
N THR A 185 2.06 9.93 4.86
CA THR A 185 2.40 9.18 3.64
C THR A 185 1.72 7.80 3.55
N ASN A 186 1.18 7.33 4.68
CA ASN A 186 0.42 6.09 4.79
C ASN A 186 -1.09 6.33 4.92
N SER A 187 -1.55 7.58 4.82
CA SER A 187 -2.98 7.90 4.84
C SER A 187 -3.71 7.28 3.64
N HIS A 188 -5.02 7.11 3.78
CA HIS A 188 -5.86 6.56 2.72
C HIS A 188 -5.76 7.37 1.41
N THR A 189 -5.77 8.70 1.52
CA THR A 189 -5.55 9.63 0.40
C THR A 189 -4.20 9.40 -0.30
N ALA A 190 -3.14 9.20 0.47
CA ALA A 190 -1.80 8.95 -0.07
C ALA A 190 -1.72 7.62 -0.83
N ILE A 191 -2.33 6.57 -0.29
CA ILE A 191 -2.42 5.26 -0.95
C ILE A 191 -3.21 5.38 -2.25
N LEU A 192 -4.37 6.03 -2.21
CA LEU A 192 -5.23 6.22 -3.38
C LEU A 192 -4.52 7.02 -4.48
N ALA A 193 -3.85 8.12 -4.13
CA ALA A 193 -3.09 8.93 -5.08
C ALA A 193 -2.02 8.12 -5.83
N ARG A 194 -1.27 7.28 -5.09
CA ARG A 194 -0.28 6.37 -5.70
C ARG A 194 -0.91 5.34 -6.62
N MET A 195 -2.04 4.74 -6.19
CA MET A 195 -2.77 3.77 -7.01
C MET A 195 -3.30 4.37 -8.30
N MET A 196 -3.75 5.62 -8.24
CA MET A 196 -4.30 6.34 -9.40
C MET A 196 -3.24 7.01 -10.27
N ASN A 197 -1.98 7.08 -9.81
CA ASN A 197 -0.91 7.88 -10.43
C ASN A 197 -1.27 9.37 -10.54
N ILE A 198 -1.91 9.91 -9.51
CA ILE A 198 -2.36 11.30 -9.45
C ILE A 198 -1.42 12.09 -8.53
N PRO A 199 -0.98 13.32 -8.92
CA PRO A 199 -0.20 14.18 -8.04
C PRO A 199 -0.90 14.40 -6.70
N ALA A 200 -0.18 14.28 -5.60
CA ALA A 200 -0.76 14.51 -4.28
C ALA A 200 0.26 15.13 -3.33
N LEU A 201 -0.20 16.12 -2.58
CA LEU A 201 0.53 16.80 -1.52
C LEU A 201 -0.25 16.66 -0.22
N ILE A 202 0.45 16.30 0.84
CA ILE A 202 -0.12 16.16 2.18
C ILE A 202 0.64 17.05 3.18
N GLY A 203 0.02 17.35 4.31
CA GLY A 203 0.63 18.20 5.34
C GLY A 203 0.87 19.64 4.85
N VAL A 204 0.00 20.16 3.99
CA VAL A 204 0.12 21.51 3.44
C VAL A 204 -0.43 22.52 4.47
N PRO A 205 0.40 23.42 5.02
CA PRO A 205 -0.03 24.35 6.07
C PRO A 205 -0.85 25.52 5.50
N MET A 206 -2.12 25.28 5.18
CA MET A 206 -3.02 26.27 4.58
C MET A 206 -4.35 26.33 5.32
N ASP A 207 -5.00 27.51 5.27
CA ASP A 207 -6.35 27.69 5.76
C ASP A 207 -7.37 27.51 4.62
N LEU A 208 -8.21 26.50 4.75
CA LEU A 208 -9.27 26.20 3.77
C LEU A 208 -10.33 27.31 3.69
N ASN A 209 -10.47 28.15 4.73
CA ASN A 209 -11.48 29.22 4.72
C ASN A 209 -11.20 30.31 3.70
N GLY A 210 -9.92 30.51 3.35
CA GLY A 210 -9.50 31.46 2.31
C GLY A 210 -9.70 30.94 0.89
N LEU A 211 -9.96 29.64 0.69
CA LEU A 211 -10.09 29.03 -0.62
C LEU A 211 -11.55 28.90 -1.06
N LYS A 212 -11.77 29.02 -2.36
CA LYS A 212 -13.10 28.88 -2.99
C LYS A 212 -13.04 27.82 -4.10
N THR A 213 -14.05 26.98 -4.16
CA THR A 213 -14.25 26.07 -5.29
C THR A 213 -14.30 26.87 -6.61
N GLY A 214 -13.63 26.38 -7.63
CA GLY A 214 -13.50 27.03 -8.93
C GLY A 214 -12.23 27.92 -9.08
N MET A 215 -11.49 28.21 -7.99
CA MET A 215 -10.19 28.88 -8.10
C MET A 215 -9.22 28.01 -8.90
N MET A 216 -8.37 28.64 -9.71
CA MET A 216 -7.30 27.92 -10.39
C MET A 216 -6.15 27.63 -9.44
N ALA A 217 -5.59 26.43 -9.52
CA ALA A 217 -4.39 26.07 -8.80
C ALA A 217 -3.44 25.24 -9.66
N VAL A 218 -2.15 25.30 -9.31
CA VAL A 218 -1.09 24.42 -9.80
C VAL A 218 -0.65 23.53 -8.66
N VAL A 219 -0.58 22.23 -8.90
CA VAL A 219 0.03 21.26 -7.98
C VAL A 219 1.26 20.68 -8.64
N ASP A 220 2.42 20.93 -8.06
CA ASP A 220 3.70 20.40 -8.50
C ASP A 220 4.23 19.37 -7.48
N GLY A 221 3.94 18.10 -7.72
CA GLY A 221 4.43 17.00 -6.91
C GLY A 221 5.92 16.71 -7.05
N PHE A 222 6.65 17.32 -8.00
CA PHE A 222 8.10 17.21 -8.08
C PHE A 222 8.80 18.12 -7.05
N SER A 223 8.29 19.34 -6.89
CA SER A 223 8.80 20.32 -5.91
C SER A 223 8.06 20.25 -4.57
N GLY A 224 6.90 19.59 -4.50
CA GLY A 224 6.03 19.56 -3.33
C GLY A 224 5.25 20.86 -3.12
N GLN A 225 5.04 21.67 -4.17
CA GLN A 225 4.39 22.98 -4.08
C GLN A 225 2.96 22.97 -4.61
N VAL A 226 2.10 23.72 -3.94
CA VAL A 226 0.81 24.13 -4.49
C VAL A 226 0.73 25.65 -4.57
N ILE A 227 0.21 26.15 -5.71
CA ILE A 227 0.08 27.57 -6.01
C ILE A 227 -1.38 27.85 -6.35
N PHE A 228 -2.06 28.66 -5.53
CA PHE A 228 -3.41 29.10 -5.81
C PHE A 228 -3.40 30.45 -6.53
N GLU A 229 -4.34 30.63 -7.47
CA GLU A 229 -4.44 31.81 -8.35
C GLU A 229 -3.09 32.18 -9.00
N PRO A 230 -2.49 31.24 -9.77
CA PRO A 230 -1.21 31.48 -10.41
C PRO A 230 -1.30 32.64 -11.40
N GLU A 231 -0.27 33.50 -11.44
CA GLU A 231 -0.13 34.55 -12.44
C GLU A 231 0.11 33.96 -13.84
N GLU A 232 -0.17 34.73 -14.89
CA GLU A 232 -0.08 34.25 -16.28
C GLU A 232 1.27 33.63 -16.64
N ASP A 233 2.37 34.18 -16.12
CA ASP A 233 3.71 33.64 -16.38
C ASP A 233 3.91 32.26 -15.77
N VAL A 234 3.40 32.05 -14.52
CA VAL A 234 3.41 30.75 -13.85
C VAL A 234 2.51 29.75 -14.57
N GLN A 235 1.35 30.19 -15.06
CA GLN A 235 0.45 29.33 -15.84
C GLN A 235 1.13 28.84 -17.12
N LYS A 236 1.73 29.76 -17.90
CA LYS A 236 2.45 29.41 -19.15
C LYS A 236 3.63 28.47 -18.91
N GLU A 237 4.40 28.71 -17.86
CA GLU A 237 5.52 27.82 -17.50
C GLU A 237 4.99 26.43 -17.09
N THR A 238 3.91 26.39 -16.30
CA THR A 238 3.27 25.13 -15.88
C THR A 238 2.72 24.37 -17.08
N GLU A 239 2.01 25.03 -17.99
CA GLU A 239 1.49 24.41 -19.22
C GLU A 239 2.62 23.79 -20.07
N LYS A 240 3.73 24.51 -20.21
CA LYS A 240 4.90 23.99 -20.92
C LYS A 240 5.46 22.74 -20.23
N ARG A 241 5.62 22.76 -18.90
CA ARG A 241 6.09 21.60 -18.12
C ARG A 241 5.11 20.43 -18.20
N MET A 242 3.81 20.69 -18.17
CA MET A 242 2.78 19.65 -18.36
C MET A 242 2.86 19.02 -19.76
N GLN A 243 3.07 19.82 -20.81
CA GLN A 243 3.25 19.30 -22.17
C GLN A 243 4.53 18.46 -22.29
N GLU A 244 5.65 18.94 -21.73
CA GLU A 244 6.91 18.20 -21.72
C GLU A 244 6.76 16.85 -20.95
N GLU A 245 6.02 16.83 -19.84
CA GLU A 245 5.79 15.61 -19.08
C GLU A 245 4.84 14.65 -19.81
N ALA A 246 3.79 15.19 -20.47
CA ALA A 246 2.90 14.39 -21.30
C ALA A 246 3.63 13.76 -22.51
N GLU A 247 4.54 14.50 -23.15
CA GLU A 247 5.39 13.98 -24.23
C GLU A 247 6.32 12.87 -23.72
N LYS A 248 6.97 13.08 -22.56
CA LYS A 248 7.78 12.03 -21.92
C LYS A 248 6.95 10.78 -21.61
N GLN A 249 5.75 10.95 -21.06
CA GLN A 249 4.86 9.84 -20.79
C GLN A 249 4.45 9.10 -22.07
N LYS A 250 4.15 9.82 -23.13
CA LYS A 250 3.85 9.22 -24.44
C LYS A 250 5.03 8.41 -24.98
N LEU A 251 6.25 8.95 -24.90
CA LEU A 251 7.46 8.23 -25.30
C LEU A 251 7.68 6.96 -24.46
N LEU A 252 7.33 7.00 -23.16
CA LEU A 252 7.37 5.80 -22.30
C LEU A 252 6.32 4.77 -22.75
N GLU A 253 5.10 5.19 -23.08
CA GLU A 253 4.05 4.30 -23.59
C GLU A 253 4.49 3.55 -24.87
N GLU A 254 5.26 4.19 -25.74
CA GLU A 254 5.82 3.58 -26.95
C GLU A 254 6.84 2.45 -26.66
N LEU A 255 7.32 2.35 -25.42
CA LEU A 255 8.19 1.27 -24.99
C LEU A 255 7.44 -0.01 -24.59
N LYS A 256 6.12 0.02 -24.49
CA LYS A 256 5.32 -1.17 -24.22
C LYS A 256 5.54 -2.21 -25.33
N GLY A 257 5.63 -3.48 -24.94
CA GLY A 257 5.92 -4.60 -25.83
C GLY A 257 7.39 -4.71 -26.28
N LYS A 258 8.26 -3.74 -25.93
CA LYS A 258 9.68 -3.84 -26.27
C LYS A 258 10.45 -4.62 -25.21
N GLU A 259 11.44 -5.39 -25.68
CA GLU A 259 12.31 -6.15 -24.77
C GLU A 259 13.17 -5.21 -23.90
N ASN A 260 13.45 -5.66 -22.67
CA ASN A 260 14.37 -5.00 -21.76
C ASN A 260 15.80 -5.47 -22.09
N ILE A 261 16.39 -4.86 -23.07
CA ILE A 261 17.69 -5.24 -23.61
C ILE A 261 18.60 -4.02 -23.67
N THR A 262 19.84 -4.18 -23.22
CA THR A 262 20.89 -3.16 -23.33
C THR A 262 21.38 -3.01 -24.78
N PRO A 263 22.07 -1.93 -25.16
CA PRO A 263 22.62 -1.78 -26.50
C PRO A 263 23.64 -2.84 -26.91
N ASP A 264 24.34 -3.45 -25.96
CA ASP A 264 25.27 -4.57 -26.15
C ASP A 264 24.60 -5.95 -26.13
N GLY A 265 23.26 -6.00 -26.03
CA GLY A 265 22.48 -7.22 -26.20
C GLY A 265 22.19 -8.00 -24.93
N ARG A 266 22.51 -7.48 -23.75
CA ARG A 266 22.19 -8.12 -22.46
C ARG A 266 20.72 -7.92 -22.12
N LYS A 267 20.01 -9.00 -21.80
CA LYS A 267 18.63 -8.98 -21.33
C LYS A 267 18.58 -8.80 -19.81
N ILE A 268 17.71 -7.89 -19.36
CA ILE A 268 17.44 -7.62 -17.95
C ILE A 268 15.95 -7.85 -17.68
N ASN A 269 15.62 -8.59 -16.65
CA ASN A 269 14.25 -8.77 -16.24
C ASN A 269 13.79 -7.52 -15.45
N ILE A 270 12.72 -6.87 -15.89
CA ILE A 270 12.09 -5.77 -15.16
C ILE A 270 10.72 -6.25 -14.73
N TYR A 271 10.58 -6.47 -13.43
CA TYR A 271 9.40 -7.05 -12.81
C TYR A 271 8.72 -6.05 -11.87
N ALA A 272 7.48 -6.33 -11.52
CA ALA A 272 6.71 -5.50 -10.62
C ALA A 272 6.76 -5.99 -9.17
N ASN A 273 6.78 -5.06 -8.23
CA ASN A 273 6.47 -5.30 -6.82
C ASN A 273 4.97 -5.04 -6.61
N ILE A 274 4.27 -5.94 -5.96
CA ILE A 274 2.87 -5.80 -5.62
C ILE A 274 2.61 -6.11 -4.13
N GLY A 275 1.59 -5.45 -3.58
CA GLY A 275 1.12 -5.64 -2.22
C GLY A 275 -0.15 -6.47 -2.12
N SER A 276 -0.88 -6.62 -3.23
CA SER A 276 -2.15 -7.36 -3.27
C SER A 276 -2.47 -7.84 -4.69
N VAL A 277 -3.47 -8.73 -4.82
CA VAL A 277 -4.01 -9.15 -6.13
C VAL A 277 -4.69 -7.98 -6.87
N GLY A 278 -5.15 -6.96 -6.17
CA GLY A 278 -5.72 -5.74 -6.77
C GLY A 278 -4.73 -4.97 -7.64
N ASP A 279 -3.42 -5.13 -7.39
CA ASP A 279 -2.36 -4.45 -8.15
C ASP A 279 -2.11 -5.06 -9.54
N LEU A 280 -2.66 -6.26 -9.83
CA LEU A 280 -2.40 -6.98 -11.08
C LEU A 280 -2.78 -6.16 -12.32
N GLY A 281 -3.85 -5.38 -12.25
CA GLY A 281 -4.24 -4.48 -13.33
C GLY A 281 -3.16 -3.45 -13.67
N TYR A 282 -2.48 -2.89 -12.66
CA TYR A 282 -1.38 -1.94 -12.85
C TYR A 282 -0.12 -2.62 -13.40
N VAL A 283 0.15 -3.85 -12.96
CA VAL A 283 1.25 -4.66 -13.50
C VAL A 283 1.10 -4.84 -15.01
N MET A 284 -0.10 -5.22 -15.44
CA MET A 284 -0.42 -5.43 -16.86
C MET A 284 -0.41 -4.11 -17.63
N LYS A 285 -1.01 -3.04 -17.09
CA LYS A 285 -1.03 -1.70 -17.70
C LYS A 285 0.37 -1.15 -17.96
N ASN A 286 1.32 -1.41 -17.09
CA ASN A 286 2.71 -0.95 -17.21
C ASN A 286 3.64 -1.95 -17.93
N ASP A 287 3.09 -3.01 -18.49
CA ASP A 287 3.80 -4.01 -19.29
C ASP A 287 5.01 -4.62 -18.56
N ALA A 288 4.83 -4.99 -17.29
CA ALA A 288 5.85 -5.68 -16.52
C ALA A 288 6.19 -7.05 -17.12
N GLY A 289 7.47 -7.43 -17.08
CA GLY A 289 7.95 -8.73 -17.53
C GLY A 289 7.52 -9.89 -16.63
N GLY A 290 7.16 -9.58 -15.38
CA GLY A 290 6.74 -10.53 -14.34
C GLY A 290 6.43 -9.80 -13.04
N ILE A 291 6.24 -10.56 -11.97
CA ILE A 291 6.15 -10.07 -10.60
C ILE A 291 7.37 -10.62 -9.86
N GLY A 292 8.27 -9.73 -9.43
CA GLY A 292 9.50 -10.12 -8.72
C GLY A 292 9.34 -10.08 -7.20
N LEU A 293 8.31 -9.39 -6.71
CA LEU A 293 7.94 -9.42 -5.30
C LEU A 293 6.42 -9.31 -5.15
N PHE A 294 5.78 -10.40 -4.83
CA PHE A 294 4.43 -10.43 -4.31
C PHE A 294 4.49 -10.58 -2.78
N ARG A 295 4.10 -9.52 -2.07
CA ARG A 295 4.09 -9.49 -0.61
C ARG A 295 2.84 -10.20 -0.10
N SER A 296 3.01 -11.41 0.46
CA SER A 296 1.88 -12.21 0.94
C SER A 296 1.25 -11.71 2.25
N GLU A 297 1.85 -10.72 2.90
CA GLU A 297 1.41 -10.19 4.19
C GLU A 297 0.00 -9.64 4.16
N PHE A 298 -0.46 -9.09 3.03
CA PHE A 298 -1.82 -8.57 2.90
C PHE A 298 -2.91 -9.61 3.22
N LEU A 299 -2.60 -10.91 3.05
CA LEU A 299 -3.52 -11.99 3.40
C LEU A 299 -3.68 -12.17 4.91
N TYR A 300 -2.75 -11.65 5.69
CA TYR A 300 -2.71 -11.77 7.14
C TYR A 300 -3.12 -10.49 7.86
N LEU A 301 -3.11 -9.35 7.17
CA LEU A 301 -3.43 -8.05 7.77
C LEU A 301 -4.94 -7.79 7.74
N GLY A 302 -5.45 -7.05 8.74
CA GLY A 302 -6.84 -6.61 8.78
C GLY A 302 -7.88 -7.70 9.06
N ARG A 303 -7.46 -8.80 9.70
CA ARG A 303 -8.33 -9.92 10.05
C ARG A 303 -8.04 -10.44 11.47
N ASN A 304 -8.93 -11.27 12.00
CA ASN A 304 -8.87 -11.76 13.37
C ASN A 304 -8.33 -13.18 13.50
N ASP A 305 -7.99 -13.86 12.39
CA ASP A 305 -7.49 -15.23 12.37
C ASP A 305 -6.55 -15.45 11.18
N PHE A 306 -5.78 -16.53 11.20
CA PHE A 306 -4.89 -16.90 10.09
C PHE A 306 -5.68 -17.14 8.79
N PRO A 307 -5.15 -16.70 7.64
CA PRO A 307 -5.76 -17.03 6.36
C PRO A 307 -5.73 -18.55 6.15
N THR A 308 -6.84 -19.11 5.74
CA THR A 308 -6.93 -20.53 5.41
C THR A 308 -6.03 -20.87 4.20
N GLU A 309 -5.66 -22.14 4.06
CA GLU A 309 -4.94 -22.62 2.87
C GLU A 309 -5.69 -22.28 1.58
N GLU A 310 -7.03 -22.39 1.58
CA GLU A 310 -7.84 -22.15 0.38
C GLU A 310 -7.85 -20.66 0.00
N GLU A 311 -8.00 -19.74 0.95
CA GLU A 311 -7.93 -18.29 0.68
C GLU A 311 -6.57 -17.91 0.08
N GLN A 312 -5.49 -18.42 0.65
CA GLN A 312 -4.13 -18.21 0.13
C GLN A 312 -3.98 -18.79 -1.27
N PHE A 313 -4.45 -20.01 -1.48
CA PHE A 313 -4.40 -20.69 -2.79
C PHE A 313 -5.13 -19.88 -3.86
N GLN A 314 -6.33 -19.38 -3.59
CA GLN A 314 -7.09 -18.60 -4.56
C GLN A 314 -6.37 -17.29 -4.93
N ALA A 315 -5.81 -16.58 -3.96
CA ALA A 315 -5.04 -15.37 -4.22
C ALA A 315 -3.79 -15.64 -5.09
N TYR A 316 -3.02 -16.66 -4.76
CA TYR A 316 -1.82 -17.02 -5.52
C TYR A 316 -2.16 -17.54 -6.92
N LYS A 317 -3.19 -18.37 -7.04
CA LYS A 317 -3.69 -18.86 -8.33
C LYS A 317 -4.15 -17.71 -9.22
N GLN A 318 -4.90 -16.76 -8.70
CA GLN A 318 -5.34 -15.58 -9.43
C GLN A 318 -4.15 -14.79 -9.98
N ALA A 319 -3.12 -14.54 -9.15
CA ALA A 319 -1.92 -13.84 -9.57
C ALA A 319 -1.21 -14.56 -10.72
N VAL A 320 -0.98 -15.87 -10.57
CA VAL A 320 -0.27 -16.67 -11.56
C VAL A 320 -1.04 -16.79 -12.88
N GLN A 321 -2.36 -16.98 -12.82
CA GLN A 321 -3.21 -17.05 -14.01
C GLN A 321 -3.28 -15.72 -14.75
N THR A 322 -3.43 -14.60 -14.02
CA THR A 322 -3.46 -13.25 -14.62
C THR A 322 -2.15 -12.93 -15.33
N MET A 323 -1.02 -13.38 -14.80
CA MET A 323 0.30 -13.16 -15.41
C MET A 323 0.57 -14.04 -16.64
N ALA A 324 -0.31 -15.00 -16.97
CA ALA A 324 -0.31 -15.75 -18.23
C ALA A 324 1.07 -16.33 -18.62
N GLY A 325 1.72 -17.04 -17.70
CA GLY A 325 3.03 -17.68 -17.89
C GLY A 325 4.25 -16.80 -17.61
N LYS A 326 4.08 -15.48 -17.42
CA LYS A 326 5.14 -14.62 -16.87
C LYS A 326 5.46 -15.04 -15.43
N LYS A 327 6.72 -14.85 -15.00
CA LYS A 327 7.17 -15.25 -13.67
C LYS A 327 6.44 -14.47 -12.56
N VAL A 328 6.07 -15.17 -11.50
CA VAL A 328 5.49 -14.60 -10.28
C VAL A 328 6.26 -15.13 -9.09
N ILE A 329 7.00 -14.26 -8.41
CA ILE A 329 7.76 -14.59 -7.21
C ILE A 329 6.95 -14.16 -6.00
N ILE A 330 6.56 -15.13 -5.19
CA ILE A 330 5.78 -14.91 -3.97
C ILE A 330 6.69 -15.06 -2.76
N ARG A 331 6.79 -13.97 -1.98
CA ARG A 331 7.50 -13.99 -0.71
C ARG A 331 6.60 -14.63 0.35
N THR A 332 7.15 -15.60 1.08
CA THR A 332 6.46 -16.15 2.25
C THR A 332 6.34 -15.10 3.34
N LEU A 333 5.57 -15.41 4.37
CA LEU A 333 5.24 -14.51 5.48
C LEU A 333 6.44 -13.69 5.98
N ASP A 334 6.30 -12.36 5.97
CA ASP A 334 7.25 -11.40 6.54
C ASP A 334 6.54 -10.42 7.49
N ILE A 335 5.98 -10.98 8.58
CA ILE A 335 5.35 -10.25 9.68
C ILE A 335 6.27 -10.30 10.89
N GLY A 336 6.27 -9.24 11.69
CA GLY A 336 6.95 -9.11 12.96
C GLY A 336 6.13 -8.25 13.93
N ALA A 337 6.65 -7.99 15.12
CA ALA A 337 5.98 -7.21 16.16
C ALA A 337 5.75 -5.72 15.76
N ASP A 338 6.39 -5.25 14.67
CA ASP A 338 6.17 -3.95 14.05
C ASP A 338 4.82 -3.84 13.32
N LYS A 339 4.25 -4.98 12.92
CA LYS A 339 2.92 -5.08 12.32
C LYS A 339 1.99 -5.69 13.34
N GLN A 340 1.19 -4.88 13.99
CA GLN A 340 0.28 -5.31 15.05
C GLN A 340 -0.79 -6.28 14.51
N VAL A 341 -0.50 -7.57 14.60
CA VAL A 341 -1.42 -8.65 14.20
C VAL A 341 -1.67 -9.48 15.46
N GLU A 342 -2.74 -9.14 16.18
CA GLU A 342 -3.02 -9.65 17.53
C GLU A 342 -3.06 -11.18 17.61
N TYR A 343 -3.67 -11.86 16.63
CA TYR A 343 -3.81 -13.32 16.64
C TYR A 343 -2.49 -14.08 16.48
N PHE A 344 -1.38 -13.41 16.11
CA PHE A 344 -0.04 -14.02 16.16
C PHE A 344 0.50 -14.12 17.58
N ASN A 345 -0.08 -13.39 18.54
CA ASN A 345 0.39 -13.31 19.92
C ASN A 345 1.89 -13.00 20.03
N LEU A 346 2.38 -12.14 19.15
CA LEU A 346 3.74 -11.63 19.20
C LEU A 346 3.80 -10.61 20.33
N GLY A 347 4.52 -10.92 21.40
CA GLY A 347 4.72 -9.97 22.50
C GLY A 347 5.35 -8.67 22.02
N LYS A 348 5.21 -7.58 22.81
CA LYS A 348 5.89 -6.32 22.52
C LYS A 348 7.41 -6.52 22.58
N GLU A 349 8.10 -6.16 21.53
CA GLU A 349 9.57 -6.22 21.43
C GLU A 349 10.15 -4.80 21.41
N GLU A 350 11.29 -4.60 22.04
CA GLU A 350 11.99 -3.31 22.03
C GLU A 350 12.58 -2.99 20.65
N ASN A 351 13.00 -4.02 19.90
CA ASN A 351 13.59 -3.92 18.58
C ASN A 351 12.93 -4.89 17.61
N PRO A 352 11.70 -4.62 17.14
CA PRO A 352 10.92 -5.56 16.30
C PRO A 352 11.64 -5.96 15.01
N ALA A 353 12.40 -5.05 14.40
CA ALA A 353 13.16 -5.35 13.20
C ALA A 353 14.25 -6.43 13.40
N LEU A 354 14.79 -6.54 14.62
CA LEU A 354 15.80 -7.54 15.03
C LEU A 354 15.17 -8.76 15.72
N GLY A 355 13.86 -8.77 15.90
CA GLY A 355 13.12 -9.68 16.75
C GLY A 355 12.58 -10.94 16.08
N TYR A 356 11.48 -11.43 16.62
CA TYR A 356 10.79 -12.63 16.19
C TYR A 356 9.85 -12.32 15.02
N ARG A 357 10.38 -12.44 13.80
CA ARG A 357 9.69 -12.09 12.55
C ARG A 357 9.98 -13.08 11.42
N ALA A 358 9.16 -13.02 10.39
CA ALA A 358 9.38 -13.66 9.10
C ALA A 358 9.66 -15.16 9.22
N ILE A 359 10.76 -15.65 8.63
CA ILE A 359 11.13 -17.07 8.65
C ILE A 359 11.30 -17.61 10.08
N ARG A 360 11.66 -16.77 11.05
CA ARG A 360 11.80 -17.19 12.45
C ARG A 360 10.46 -17.62 13.03
N ILE A 361 9.36 -16.94 12.67
CA ILE A 361 7.99 -17.34 13.02
C ILE A 361 7.67 -18.64 12.30
N CYS A 362 7.89 -18.71 11.00
CA CYS A 362 7.58 -19.88 10.17
C CYS A 362 8.25 -21.17 10.69
N LEU A 363 9.51 -21.08 11.11
CA LEU A 363 10.25 -22.25 11.64
C LEU A 363 9.83 -22.66 13.05
N LYS A 364 9.32 -21.73 13.87
CA LYS A 364 8.81 -22.05 15.22
C LYS A 364 7.34 -22.41 15.26
N GLN A 365 6.57 -21.95 14.27
CA GLN A 365 5.15 -22.23 14.11
C GLN A 365 4.91 -22.89 12.73
N PRO A 366 5.39 -24.13 12.53
CA PRO A 366 5.44 -24.76 11.21
C PRO A 366 4.07 -24.96 10.57
N GLU A 367 2.99 -25.03 11.34
CA GLU A 367 1.64 -25.21 10.78
C GLU A 367 1.17 -24.01 9.95
N ILE A 368 1.52 -22.76 10.37
CA ILE A 368 1.25 -21.55 9.60
C ILE A 368 2.03 -21.61 8.28
N PHE A 369 3.30 -21.99 8.36
CA PHE A 369 4.17 -22.07 7.20
C PHE A 369 3.77 -23.19 6.24
N LYS A 370 3.40 -24.37 6.74
CA LYS A 370 2.89 -25.49 5.94
C LYS A 370 1.61 -25.12 5.18
N ALA A 371 0.68 -24.44 5.83
CA ALA A 371 -0.55 -23.97 5.16
C ALA A 371 -0.22 -23.05 3.98
N GLN A 372 0.73 -22.12 4.16
CA GLN A 372 1.20 -21.24 3.08
C GLN A 372 1.90 -22.03 1.96
N LEU A 373 2.79 -22.95 2.31
CA LEU A 373 3.51 -23.77 1.32
C LEU A 373 2.57 -24.68 0.52
N ARG A 374 1.57 -25.32 1.16
CA ARG A 374 0.56 -26.11 0.43
C ARG A 374 -0.21 -25.25 -0.56
N ALA A 375 -0.63 -24.06 -0.17
CA ALA A 375 -1.31 -23.11 -1.05
C ALA A 375 -0.43 -22.70 -2.25
N LEU A 376 0.85 -22.41 -2.00
CA LEU A 376 1.82 -22.04 -3.04
C LEU A 376 2.07 -23.18 -4.02
N PHE A 377 2.28 -24.41 -3.53
CA PHE A 377 2.57 -25.56 -4.39
C PHE A 377 1.35 -25.98 -5.22
N ARG A 378 0.16 -25.86 -4.67
CA ARG A 378 -1.10 -26.00 -5.42
C ARG A 378 -1.23 -24.93 -6.50
N ALA A 379 -0.94 -23.68 -6.18
CA ALA A 379 -1.02 -22.57 -7.15
C ALA A 379 0.03 -22.68 -8.27
N ALA A 380 1.19 -23.27 -8.01
CA ALA A 380 2.27 -23.45 -8.98
C ALA A 380 1.90 -24.32 -10.19
N VAL A 381 0.82 -25.12 -10.11
CA VAL A 381 0.27 -25.91 -11.23
C VAL A 381 -0.31 -24.99 -12.32
N TYR A 382 -0.76 -23.79 -11.96
CA TYR A 382 -1.50 -22.90 -12.84
C TYR A 382 -0.61 -21.91 -13.62
N GLY A 383 0.72 -21.91 -13.38
CA GLY A 383 1.65 -21.07 -14.16
C GLY A 383 3.07 -21.05 -13.59
N ASN A 384 3.80 -19.98 -13.86
CA ASN A 384 5.22 -19.83 -13.52
C ASN A 384 5.40 -19.14 -12.17
N LEU A 385 5.23 -19.90 -11.08
CA LEU A 385 5.38 -19.45 -9.71
C LEU A 385 6.78 -19.78 -9.19
N SER A 386 7.38 -18.88 -8.44
CA SER A 386 8.60 -19.10 -7.63
C SER A 386 8.32 -18.66 -6.18
N VAL A 387 8.94 -19.32 -5.22
CA VAL A 387 8.82 -19.00 -3.79
C VAL A 387 10.08 -18.33 -3.30
N MET A 388 9.96 -17.31 -2.47
CA MET A 388 11.06 -16.58 -1.88
C MET A 388 10.94 -16.51 -0.36
N TYR A 389 11.98 -16.93 0.36
CA TYR A 389 12.01 -16.95 1.82
C TYR A 389 12.74 -15.72 2.38
N PRO A 390 12.09 -14.88 3.21
CA PRO A 390 12.68 -13.66 3.75
C PRO A 390 13.54 -13.93 5.00
N MET A 391 14.37 -12.95 5.37
CA MET A 391 15.11 -12.87 6.65
C MET A 391 16.05 -14.04 6.93
N ILE A 392 16.64 -14.61 5.90
CA ILE A 392 17.63 -15.69 6.04
C ILE A 392 18.94 -15.14 6.62
N THR A 393 19.52 -15.89 7.56
CA THR A 393 20.80 -15.56 8.21
C THR A 393 21.80 -16.72 8.20
N SER A 394 21.34 -17.95 7.95
CA SER A 394 22.21 -19.14 7.98
C SER A 394 21.78 -20.23 6.99
N THR A 395 22.70 -21.17 6.71
CA THR A 395 22.42 -22.38 5.93
C THR A 395 21.45 -23.32 6.66
N GLU A 396 21.52 -23.38 7.98
CA GLU A 396 20.67 -24.22 8.81
C GLU A 396 19.19 -23.82 8.73
N GLU A 397 18.90 -22.52 8.51
CA GLU A 397 17.53 -22.06 8.27
C GLU A 397 17.02 -22.61 6.93
N VAL A 398 17.84 -22.61 5.88
CA VAL A 398 17.48 -23.17 4.58
C VAL A 398 17.27 -24.69 4.66
N GLU A 399 18.12 -25.41 5.37
CA GLU A 399 17.94 -26.85 5.63
C GLU A 399 16.61 -27.16 6.33
N LYS A 400 16.24 -26.37 7.35
CA LYS A 400 14.97 -26.51 8.06
C LYS A 400 13.77 -26.21 7.15
N ILE A 401 13.87 -25.18 6.28
CA ILE A 401 12.85 -24.87 5.29
C ILE A 401 12.64 -26.08 4.39
N TYR A 402 13.69 -26.66 3.84
CA TYR A 402 13.57 -27.81 2.94
C TYR A 402 13.05 -29.08 3.64
N ALA A 403 13.34 -29.26 4.93
CA ALA A 403 12.72 -30.34 5.71
C ALA A 403 11.19 -30.15 5.78
N ILE A 404 10.71 -28.92 6.04
CA ILE A 404 9.27 -28.62 6.07
C ILE A 404 8.66 -28.74 4.66
N VAL A 405 9.37 -28.31 3.61
CA VAL A 405 8.95 -28.50 2.21
C VAL A 405 8.72 -29.99 1.90
N ALA A 406 9.64 -30.85 2.32
CA ALA A 406 9.51 -32.30 2.13
C ALA A 406 8.29 -32.87 2.87
N GLU A 407 8.02 -32.42 4.11
CA GLU A 407 6.83 -32.81 4.83
C GLU A 407 5.54 -32.38 4.12
N VAL A 408 5.49 -31.13 3.62
CA VAL A 408 4.36 -30.61 2.86
C VAL A 408 4.15 -31.40 1.57
N GLU A 409 5.22 -31.76 0.88
CA GLU A 409 5.14 -32.59 -0.33
C GLU A 409 4.51 -33.95 -0.03
N GLU A 410 4.92 -34.61 1.06
CA GLU A 410 4.32 -35.89 1.51
C GLU A 410 2.85 -35.74 1.92
N GLU A 411 2.47 -34.62 2.55
CA GLU A 411 1.09 -34.34 2.90
C GLU A 411 0.21 -34.21 1.63
N LEU A 412 0.65 -33.42 0.63
CA LEU A 412 -0.07 -33.24 -0.62
C LEU A 412 -0.18 -34.53 -1.43
N LYS A 413 0.86 -35.36 -1.45
CA LYS A 413 0.82 -36.70 -2.07
C LYS A 413 -0.22 -37.59 -1.42
N LYS A 414 -0.27 -37.62 -0.10
CA LYS A 414 -1.25 -38.43 0.65
C LYS A 414 -2.70 -37.96 0.44
N GLN A 415 -2.88 -36.67 0.21
CA GLN A 415 -4.19 -36.07 -0.07
C GLN A 415 -4.62 -36.19 -1.53
N GLU A 416 -3.77 -36.73 -2.40
CA GLU A 416 -3.97 -36.83 -3.86
C GLU A 416 -4.28 -35.47 -4.53
N VAL A 417 -3.76 -34.37 -3.98
CA VAL A 417 -3.94 -33.02 -4.49
C VAL A 417 -2.90 -32.75 -5.56
N GLN A 418 -3.31 -32.12 -6.67
CA GLN A 418 -2.34 -31.67 -7.70
C GLN A 418 -1.46 -30.55 -7.16
N TYR A 419 -0.15 -30.71 -7.28
CA TYR A 419 0.83 -29.73 -6.87
C TYR A 419 2.07 -29.77 -7.80
N LYS A 420 2.86 -28.72 -7.69
CA LYS A 420 4.17 -28.62 -8.33
C LYS A 420 5.11 -27.92 -7.33
N ILE A 421 6.29 -28.46 -7.10
CA ILE A 421 7.33 -27.76 -6.35
C ILE A 421 7.91 -26.68 -7.28
N PRO A 422 7.73 -25.39 -6.95
CA PRO A 422 8.25 -24.30 -7.76
C PRO A 422 9.74 -24.08 -7.50
N GLU A 423 10.37 -23.22 -8.29
CA GLU A 423 11.68 -22.65 -8.03
C GLU A 423 11.69 -21.97 -6.66
N GLN A 424 12.72 -22.20 -5.86
CA GLN A 424 12.83 -21.73 -4.48
C GLN A 424 14.08 -20.87 -4.28
N GLY A 425 13.88 -19.63 -3.92
CA GLY A 425 14.95 -18.67 -3.63
C GLY A 425 14.84 -18.06 -2.25
N ILE A 426 15.81 -17.25 -1.93
CA ILE A 426 15.85 -16.52 -0.66
C ILE A 426 16.02 -15.02 -0.88
N MET A 427 15.51 -14.25 0.07
CA MET A 427 15.81 -12.83 0.13
C MET A 427 17.13 -12.62 0.86
N ILE A 428 18.08 -11.97 0.19
CA ILE A 428 19.35 -11.55 0.79
C ILE A 428 19.14 -10.12 1.31
N GLU A 429 18.91 -10.00 2.59
CA GLU A 429 18.59 -8.72 3.23
C GLU A 429 19.25 -8.54 4.61
N THR A 430 20.09 -9.51 4.98
CA THR A 430 20.91 -9.43 6.20
C THR A 430 22.40 -9.48 5.82
N PRO A 431 23.28 -8.71 6.51
CA PRO A 431 24.71 -8.80 6.30
C PRO A 431 25.26 -10.22 6.50
N ALA A 432 24.65 -11.02 7.39
CA ALA A 432 25.04 -12.41 7.59
C ALA A 432 24.84 -13.24 6.31
N ALA A 433 23.65 -13.13 5.68
CA ALA A 433 23.38 -13.85 4.43
C ALA A 433 24.32 -13.40 3.29
N VAL A 434 24.65 -12.12 3.21
CA VAL A 434 25.64 -11.62 2.23
C VAL A 434 26.99 -12.31 2.40
N MET A 435 27.50 -12.39 3.64
CA MET A 435 28.82 -12.95 3.93
C MET A 435 28.95 -14.45 3.65
N ILE A 436 27.84 -15.18 3.64
CA ILE A 436 27.80 -16.62 3.34
C ILE A 436 27.02 -16.90 2.03
N SER A 437 26.85 -15.90 1.17
CA SER A 437 26.06 -16.03 -0.05
C SER A 437 26.63 -17.04 -1.05
N ASP A 438 27.93 -17.30 -1.02
CA ASP A 438 28.57 -18.38 -1.77
C ASP A 438 28.03 -19.78 -1.38
N ARG A 439 27.87 -20.03 -0.08
CA ARG A 439 27.31 -21.29 0.43
C ARG A 439 25.81 -21.38 0.21
N LEU A 440 25.09 -20.26 0.42
CA LEU A 440 23.64 -20.21 0.20
C LEU A 440 23.27 -20.41 -1.28
N ALA A 441 24.11 -19.93 -2.22
CA ALA A 441 23.91 -20.11 -3.66
C ALA A 441 23.94 -21.59 -4.11
N GLU A 442 24.65 -22.45 -3.39
CA GLU A 442 24.66 -23.90 -3.65
C GLU A 442 23.33 -24.58 -3.26
N MET A 443 22.53 -23.95 -2.38
CA MET A 443 21.35 -24.56 -1.79
C MET A 443 20.04 -24.10 -2.41
N VAL A 444 20.00 -22.92 -3.07
CA VAL A 444 18.77 -22.32 -3.58
C VAL A 444 18.85 -22.07 -5.09
N ASP A 445 17.70 -21.72 -5.70
CA ASP A 445 17.62 -21.51 -7.15
C ASP A 445 17.93 -20.07 -7.56
N PHE A 446 17.70 -19.10 -6.67
CA PHE A 446 17.95 -17.68 -6.94
C PHE A 446 18.10 -16.86 -5.67
N PHE A 447 18.62 -15.64 -5.85
CA PHE A 447 18.64 -14.59 -4.84
C PHE A 447 17.79 -13.39 -5.27
N SER A 448 17.07 -12.81 -4.32
CA SER A 448 16.46 -11.50 -4.47
C SER A 448 16.96 -10.59 -3.34
N ILE A 449 17.59 -9.48 -3.68
CA ILE A 449 18.24 -8.61 -2.70
C ILE A 449 17.23 -7.60 -2.16
N GLY A 450 16.89 -7.71 -0.89
CA GLY A 450 16.03 -6.80 -0.14
C GLY A 450 16.82 -5.59 0.36
N THR A 451 17.04 -4.60 -0.51
CA THR A 451 17.97 -3.50 -0.23
C THR A 451 17.57 -2.61 0.92
N ASN A 452 16.27 -2.51 1.25
CA ASN A 452 15.79 -1.69 2.36
C ASN A 452 16.28 -2.24 3.71
N ASP A 453 16.01 -3.51 3.98
CA ASP A 453 16.43 -4.16 5.22
C ASP A 453 17.95 -4.39 5.22
N LEU A 454 18.56 -4.71 4.07
CA LEU A 454 20.02 -4.80 3.96
C LEU A 454 20.70 -3.47 4.35
N THR A 455 20.19 -2.33 3.88
CA THR A 455 20.72 -1.01 4.25
C THR A 455 20.53 -0.73 5.74
N GLN A 456 19.31 -0.98 6.27
CA GLN A 456 18.99 -0.80 7.69
C GLN A 456 19.95 -1.58 8.59
N TYR A 457 20.15 -2.88 8.33
CA TYR A 457 21.02 -3.72 9.16
C TYR A 457 22.50 -3.43 8.95
N THR A 458 22.93 -3.06 7.75
CA THR A 458 24.32 -2.72 7.45
C THR A 458 24.76 -1.44 8.13
N LEU A 459 23.89 -0.41 8.12
CA LEU A 459 24.19 0.88 8.70
C LEU A 459 23.75 0.98 10.17
N ALA A 460 23.09 -0.04 10.72
CA ALA A 460 22.52 -0.04 12.08
C ALA A 460 21.57 1.15 12.32
N ILE A 461 20.70 1.45 11.35
CA ILE A 461 19.78 2.58 11.37
C ILE A 461 18.36 2.06 11.20
N ASP A 462 17.46 2.46 12.08
CA ASP A 462 16.02 2.26 11.90
C ASP A 462 15.49 3.24 10.83
N ARG A 463 15.13 2.71 9.66
CA ARG A 463 14.62 3.49 8.53
C ARG A 463 13.23 4.11 8.76
N GLN A 464 12.54 3.74 9.84
CA GLN A 464 11.25 4.31 10.24
C GLN A 464 11.41 5.50 11.18
N ASN A 465 12.62 5.72 11.70
CA ASN A 465 12.92 6.82 12.60
C ASN A 465 13.32 8.08 11.81
N GLU A 466 12.39 9.02 11.68
CA GLU A 466 12.60 10.29 10.95
C GLU A 466 13.81 11.11 11.46
N GLN A 467 14.21 10.93 12.73
CA GLN A 467 15.39 11.61 13.29
C GLN A 467 16.72 11.09 12.70
N LEU A 468 16.69 9.95 12.00
CA LEU A 468 17.85 9.31 11.41
C LEU A 468 17.92 9.50 9.88
N ASP A 469 17.01 10.24 9.28
CA ASP A 469 16.95 10.43 7.82
C ASP A 469 18.25 10.97 7.25
N ASP A 470 18.92 11.89 7.95
CA ASP A 470 20.22 12.46 7.54
C ASP A 470 21.38 11.44 7.56
N PHE A 471 21.23 10.35 8.31
CA PHE A 471 22.22 9.28 8.42
C PHE A 471 21.91 8.09 7.50
N TYR A 472 20.66 7.95 7.05
CA TYR A 472 20.22 6.85 6.19
C TYR A 472 20.63 7.12 4.74
N ASN A 473 21.71 6.45 4.31
CA ASN A 473 22.23 6.56 2.95
C ASN A 473 22.12 5.20 2.22
N PRO A 474 21.09 4.96 1.41
CA PRO A 474 20.95 3.72 0.65
C PRO A 474 22.03 3.55 -0.43
N HIS A 475 22.70 4.63 -0.88
CA HIS A 475 23.84 4.59 -1.81
C HIS A 475 25.18 4.32 -1.12
N HIS A 476 25.14 3.92 0.15
CA HIS A 476 26.38 3.70 0.92
C HIS A 476 27.26 2.63 0.27
N GLU A 477 28.56 2.90 0.19
CA GLU A 477 29.55 2.02 -0.49
C GLU A 477 29.49 0.57 0.04
N ALA A 478 29.29 0.36 1.33
CA ALA A 478 29.17 -0.96 1.92
C ALA A 478 28.00 -1.75 1.33
N VAL A 479 26.82 -1.10 1.15
CA VAL A 479 25.63 -1.73 0.58
C VAL A 479 25.88 -2.12 -0.89
N LEU A 480 26.46 -1.21 -1.68
CA LEU A 480 26.78 -1.46 -3.09
C LEU A 480 27.82 -2.59 -3.26
N ARG A 481 28.81 -2.66 -2.36
CA ARG A 481 29.78 -3.79 -2.33
C ARG A 481 29.10 -5.11 -1.97
N MET A 482 28.18 -5.10 -1.02
CA MET A 482 27.40 -6.29 -0.64
C MET A 482 26.56 -6.80 -1.79
N ILE A 483 25.85 -5.91 -2.51
CA ILE A 483 25.08 -6.27 -3.70
C ILE A 483 25.98 -6.96 -4.74
N ARG A 484 27.14 -6.38 -5.05
CA ARG A 484 28.10 -6.99 -5.99
C ARG A 484 28.54 -8.37 -5.55
N MET A 485 28.90 -8.54 -4.27
CA MET A 485 29.33 -9.84 -3.72
C MET A 485 28.24 -10.91 -3.90
N VAL A 486 26.98 -10.56 -3.60
CA VAL A 486 25.86 -11.48 -3.74
C VAL A 486 25.67 -11.92 -5.20
N VAL A 487 25.69 -10.97 -6.13
CA VAL A 487 25.56 -11.25 -7.57
C VAL A 487 26.70 -12.16 -8.07
N GLU A 488 27.94 -11.84 -7.72
CA GLU A 488 29.11 -12.65 -8.11
C GLU A 488 29.04 -14.08 -7.55
N ASN A 489 28.61 -14.23 -6.29
CA ASN A 489 28.49 -15.56 -5.66
C ASN A 489 27.32 -16.36 -6.26
N ALA A 490 26.19 -15.73 -6.56
CA ALA A 490 25.10 -16.38 -7.29
C ALA A 490 25.57 -16.91 -8.66
N HIS A 491 26.22 -16.07 -9.44
CA HIS A 491 26.70 -16.41 -10.79
C HIS A 491 27.73 -17.52 -10.78
N LYS A 492 28.64 -17.59 -9.79
CA LYS A 492 29.61 -18.72 -9.65
C LYS A 492 28.90 -20.07 -9.52
N CYS A 493 27.70 -20.09 -8.95
CA CYS A 493 26.86 -21.28 -8.83
C CYS A 493 25.84 -21.44 -9.97
N GLY A 494 25.90 -20.59 -11.00
CA GLY A 494 24.94 -20.60 -12.12
C GLY A 494 23.52 -20.16 -11.71
N LYS A 495 23.39 -19.37 -10.64
CA LYS A 495 22.11 -18.84 -10.14
C LYS A 495 21.96 -17.38 -10.54
N TRP A 496 20.72 -16.94 -10.75
CA TRP A 496 20.43 -15.54 -11.03
C TRP A 496 20.21 -14.75 -9.72
N ALA A 497 20.48 -13.45 -9.77
CA ALA A 497 20.29 -12.54 -8.66
C ALA A 497 19.57 -11.27 -9.09
N GLY A 498 18.49 -10.93 -8.38
CA GLY A 498 17.69 -9.72 -8.59
C GLY A 498 17.72 -8.77 -7.41
N ILE A 499 17.14 -7.58 -7.61
CA ILE A 499 16.91 -6.57 -6.56
C ILE A 499 15.41 -6.28 -6.49
N CYS A 500 14.81 -6.43 -5.31
CA CYS A 500 13.40 -6.14 -5.07
C CYS A 500 13.15 -4.97 -4.09
N GLY A 501 14.21 -4.42 -3.49
CA GLY A 501 14.12 -3.22 -2.65
C GLY A 501 14.04 -1.92 -3.46
N GLU A 502 13.88 -0.80 -2.74
CA GLU A 502 13.70 0.53 -3.35
C GLU A 502 14.86 0.98 -4.24
N LEU A 503 16.10 0.54 -3.94
CA LEU A 503 17.24 0.82 -4.81
C LEU A 503 17.08 0.28 -6.24
N GLY A 504 16.29 -0.78 -6.43
CA GLY A 504 15.98 -1.31 -7.76
C GLY A 504 15.27 -0.30 -8.66
N ALA A 505 14.55 0.66 -8.07
CA ALA A 505 13.86 1.74 -8.77
C ALA A 505 14.71 3.01 -8.97
N ASP A 506 15.92 3.05 -8.43
CA ASP A 506 16.82 4.19 -8.58
C ASP A 506 17.45 4.21 -9.97
N LEU A 507 16.97 5.13 -10.80
CA LEU A 507 17.43 5.27 -12.18
C LEU A 507 18.91 5.67 -12.27
N THR A 508 19.47 6.29 -11.24
CA THR A 508 20.89 6.69 -11.21
C THR A 508 21.84 5.52 -10.97
N LEU A 509 21.35 4.46 -10.33
CA LEU A 509 22.11 3.23 -10.05
C LEU A 509 21.81 2.12 -11.06
N THR A 510 20.82 2.26 -11.92
CA THR A 510 20.39 1.20 -12.86
C THR A 510 21.56 0.71 -13.72
N GLU A 511 22.33 1.62 -14.32
CA GLU A 511 23.48 1.25 -15.14
C GLU A 511 24.54 0.49 -14.32
N GLN A 512 24.81 0.94 -13.09
CA GLN A 512 25.75 0.28 -12.20
C GLN A 512 25.29 -1.13 -11.82
N PHE A 513 24.01 -1.33 -11.55
CA PHE A 513 23.47 -2.66 -11.25
C PHE A 513 23.55 -3.62 -12.45
N VAL A 514 23.20 -3.10 -13.64
CA VAL A 514 23.35 -3.89 -14.87
C VAL A 514 24.81 -4.29 -15.09
N ARG A 515 25.75 -3.37 -14.91
CA ARG A 515 27.20 -3.66 -15.01
C ARG A 515 27.72 -4.60 -13.93
N MET A 516 27.15 -4.57 -12.71
CA MET A 516 27.47 -5.54 -11.65
C MET A 516 27.00 -6.95 -11.98
N GLY A 517 26.12 -7.11 -12.96
CA GLY A 517 25.59 -8.42 -13.30
C GLY A 517 24.18 -8.71 -12.79
N VAL A 518 23.48 -7.76 -12.19
CA VAL A 518 22.10 -7.96 -11.72
C VAL A 518 21.23 -8.43 -12.88
N ASP A 519 20.47 -9.53 -12.67
CA ASP A 519 19.66 -10.17 -13.70
C ASP A 519 18.20 -9.66 -13.71
N GLU A 520 17.74 -9.12 -12.57
CA GLU A 520 16.36 -8.70 -12.38
C GLU A 520 16.29 -7.45 -11.52
N LEU A 521 15.43 -6.51 -11.92
CA LEU A 521 15.03 -5.36 -11.12
C LEU A 521 13.52 -5.39 -10.91
N SER A 522 13.09 -5.55 -9.67
CA SER A 522 11.69 -5.58 -9.28
C SER A 522 11.29 -4.28 -8.58
N VAL A 523 10.32 -3.59 -9.15
CA VAL A 523 10.00 -2.21 -8.80
C VAL A 523 8.50 -1.96 -8.77
N ALA A 524 8.08 -0.81 -8.25
CA ALA A 524 6.68 -0.38 -8.37
C ALA A 524 6.26 -0.36 -9.86
N PRO A 525 5.03 -0.77 -10.22
CA PRO A 525 4.58 -0.84 -11.60
C PRO A 525 4.83 0.44 -12.42
N SER A 526 4.69 1.61 -11.82
CA SER A 526 4.93 2.92 -12.44
C SER A 526 6.39 3.18 -12.87
N MET A 527 7.34 2.38 -12.36
CA MET A 527 8.76 2.50 -12.69
C MET A 527 9.21 1.60 -13.85
N ILE A 528 8.39 0.64 -14.25
CA ILE A 528 8.74 -0.38 -15.28
C ILE A 528 9.21 0.27 -16.58
N LEU A 529 8.41 1.16 -17.16
CA LEU A 529 8.74 1.78 -18.45
C LEU A 529 9.92 2.76 -18.34
N LYS A 530 10.08 3.43 -17.20
CA LYS A 530 11.23 4.31 -16.93
C LYS A 530 12.53 3.53 -16.89
N LEU A 531 12.55 2.40 -16.18
CA LEU A 531 13.70 1.49 -16.15
C LEU A 531 13.99 0.89 -17.52
N ARG A 532 12.94 0.45 -18.24
CA ARG A 532 13.08 -0.04 -19.63
C ARG A 532 13.78 0.98 -20.51
N LYS A 533 13.40 2.26 -20.40
CA LYS A 533 14.07 3.35 -21.12
C LYS A 533 15.55 3.40 -20.77
N VAL A 534 15.90 3.49 -19.48
CA VAL A 534 17.30 3.57 -19.04
C VAL A 534 18.12 2.37 -19.53
N VAL A 535 17.61 1.16 -19.37
CA VAL A 535 18.31 -0.08 -19.83
C VAL A 535 18.57 -0.05 -21.34
N ARG A 536 17.62 0.44 -22.12
CA ARG A 536 17.75 0.49 -23.59
C ARG A 536 18.64 1.62 -24.10
N GLU A 537 18.81 2.69 -23.31
CA GLU A 537 19.56 3.90 -23.68
C GLU A 537 20.91 4.01 -22.96
N MET A 538 21.24 3.08 -22.04
CA MET A 538 22.54 3.09 -21.36
C MET A 538 23.69 2.93 -22.36
N LYS A 539 24.86 3.47 -22.02
CA LYS A 539 26.03 3.37 -22.89
C LYS A 539 26.51 1.92 -22.97
N ALA A 540 26.79 1.46 -24.19
CA ALA A 540 27.51 0.20 -24.38
C ALA A 540 28.88 0.28 -23.69
N GLU A 541 29.38 -0.85 -23.18
CA GLU A 541 30.78 -0.93 -22.73
C GLU A 541 31.70 -0.83 -23.97
N GLU A 542 32.70 0.08 -23.88
CA GLU A 542 33.77 0.15 -24.87
C GLU A 542 34.73 -1.04 -24.76
#